data_8374e670780ac99e8576e4578f3bef84
#
_entry.id   8374e670780ac99e8576e4578f3bef84
#
_cell.length_a   1.000
_cell.length_b   1.000
_cell.length_c   1.000
_cell.angle_alpha   90.00
_cell.angle_beta   90.00
_cell.angle_gamma   90.00
#
_symmetry.space_group_name_H-M   'P 1'
#
loop_
_entity.id
_entity.type
_entity.pdbx_description
1 polymer ?
#
loop_
_entity_poly.entity_id
_entity_poly.type
_entity_poly.pdbx_seq_one_letter_code
_entity_poly.pdbx_strand_id
1 'polypeptide(L)'
;MGDFALPYTEVVNMQTVNVHGKYELMGGMKVTKFAPNARFKMHSGKPVIVMLDEIGKAMKAVKNVLLTLMLEHRIGDNYLPEGSYVFGTSNLLSDGVGDMLEAHARNRICEVVVRKPDSDEWIEWALKNDIAPEVIAWVKQFPHAMMSYTDPSQADNPYIFNPTKAGQGAVVTPRSLEKASHIAKQRERLGDTLTISLLSGTIGESASRDMQAFFTVVDKLPTWEAVMASPASAKMPTDTVAKCILVFSAIARVDKDTLSKWLTYAKRMDMEWQALFATSVMKSNKQSFVVMNSDFKDWALQNQWLF
;
A
#
# COMPACT_ATOMS: atom_id res chain seq x y z
N MET A 1 8.67 25.87 -13.55
CA MET A 1 7.88 25.85 -14.79
C MET A 1 8.50 24.95 -15.88
N GLY A 2 9.82 24.83 -15.95
CA GLY A 2 10.51 24.04 -16.98
C GLY A 2 10.09 22.56 -17.11
N ASP A 3 9.57 21.95 -16.03
CA ASP A 3 9.17 20.54 -16.05
C ASP A 3 7.78 20.29 -16.63
N PHE A 4 6.94 21.34 -16.77
CA PHE A 4 5.57 21.21 -17.28
C PHE A 4 5.43 21.65 -18.72
N ALA A 5 6.03 22.78 -19.09
CA ALA A 5 6.01 23.31 -20.45
C ALA A 5 7.20 24.22 -20.68
N LEU A 6 7.76 24.17 -21.89
CA LEU A 6 8.87 25.03 -22.31
C LEU A 6 8.34 26.17 -23.19
N PRO A 7 8.70 27.45 -22.90
CA PRO A 7 8.32 28.56 -23.76
C PRO A 7 9.08 28.52 -25.10
N TYR A 8 8.38 28.79 -26.15
CA TYR A 8 8.97 29.06 -27.49
C TYR A 8 8.29 30.20 -28.18
N THR A 9 8.95 30.83 -29.09
CA THR A 9 8.41 31.96 -29.85
C THR A 9 7.95 31.52 -31.22
N GLU A 10 6.72 31.84 -31.58
CA GLU A 10 6.12 31.58 -32.87
C GLU A 10 5.71 32.93 -33.52
N VAL A 11 5.85 33.03 -34.82
CA VAL A 11 5.37 34.16 -35.62
C VAL A 11 3.98 33.79 -36.12
N VAL A 12 2.97 34.49 -35.67
CA VAL A 12 1.59 34.30 -36.13
C VAL A 12 1.25 35.44 -37.10
N ASN A 13 0.88 35.08 -38.32
CA ASN A 13 0.41 36.03 -39.29
C ASN A 13 -1.01 36.49 -38.95
N MET A 14 -1.19 37.79 -38.73
CA MET A 14 -2.52 38.34 -38.48
C MET A 14 -3.14 38.77 -39.81
N GLN A 15 -4.38 38.31 -40.04
CA GLN A 15 -5.20 38.80 -41.14
C GLN A 15 -6.18 39.83 -40.58
N THR A 16 -6.23 41.00 -41.17
CA THR A 16 -7.23 42.02 -40.86
C THR A 16 -8.09 42.27 -42.09
N VAL A 17 -9.37 42.55 -41.84
CA VAL A 17 -10.27 43.01 -42.91
C VAL A 17 -10.16 44.50 -42.99
N ASN A 18 -9.72 45.01 -44.16
CA ASN A 18 -9.70 46.46 -44.38
C ASN A 18 -11.11 47.04 -44.60
N VAL A 19 -11.22 48.37 -44.64
CA VAL A 19 -12.49 49.11 -44.86
C VAL A 19 -13.24 48.74 -46.14
N HIS A 20 -12.61 48.04 -47.10
CA HIS A 20 -13.21 47.58 -48.33
C HIS A 20 -13.55 46.08 -48.33
N GLY A 21 -13.50 45.40 -47.18
CA GLY A 21 -13.84 44.00 -47.04
C GLY A 21 -12.78 43.03 -47.57
N LYS A 22 -11.57 43.50 -47.89
CA LYS A 22 -10.46 42.65 -48.33
C LYS A 22 -9.59 42.28 -47.15
N TYR A 23 -9.13 41.03 -47.15
CA TYR A 23 -8.14 40.56 -46.18
C TYR A 23 -6.75 41.04 -46.51
N GLU A 24 -6.12 41.74 -45.60
CA GLU A 24 -4.71 42.15 -45.73
C GLU A 24 -3.90 41.44 -44.63
N LEU A 25 -2.73 40.91 -45.04
CA LEU A 25 -1.75 40.36 -44.12
C LEU A 25 -1.07 41.52 -43.38
N MET A 26 -1.45 41.75 -42.12
CA MET A 26 -0.60 42.54 -41.24
C MET A 26 0.58 41.70 -40.81
N GLY A 27 1.79 42.29 -40.80
CA GLY A 27 3.05 41.61 -40.49
C GLY A 27 2.99 40.70 -39.28
N GLY A 28 3.76 39.66 -39.27
CA GLY A 28 3.72 38.62 -38.23
C GLY A 28 3.98 39.16 -36.84
N MET A 29 3.09 38.83 -35.90
CA MET A 29 3.28 39.11 -34.48
C MET A 29 4.02 37.97 -33.83
N LYS A 30 5.07 38.26 -33.08
CA LYS A 30 5.77 37.27 -32.26
C LYS A 30 4.92 36.99 -31.01
N VAL A 31 4.52 35.76 -30.86
CA VAL A 31 3.80 35.29 -29.66
C VAL A 31 4.61 34.23 -28.93
N THR A 32 4.57 34.24 -27.61
CA THR A 32 5.14 33.18 -26.79
C THR A 32 4.11 32.10 -26.59
N LYS A 33 4.41 30.89 -27.00
CA LYS A 33 3.64 29.69 -26.73
C LYS A 33 4.40 28.75 -25.81
N PHE A 34 3.71 27.76 -25.25
CA PHE A 34 4.30 26.80 -24.34
C PHE A 34 4.16 25.38 -24.91
N ALA A 35 5.29 24.73 -25.17
CA ALA A 35 5.32 23.33 -25.54
C ALA A 35 5.16 22.47 -24.28
N PRO A 36 4.09 21.64 -24.13
CA PRO A 36 3.89 20.82 -22.95
C PRO A 36 4.92 19.70 -22.89
N ASN A 37 5.22 19.23 -21.65
CA ASN A 37 6.04 18.06 -21.48
C ASN A 37 5.33 16.83 -22.09
N ALA A 38 6.05 16.05 -22.88
CA ALA A 38 5.53 14.87 -23.58
C ALA A 38 4.93 13.79 -22.64
N ARG A 39 5.31 13.79 -21.35
CA ARG A 39 4.74 12.89 -20.33
C ARG A 39 3.24 13.05 -20.17
N PHE A 40 2.69 14.24 -20.37
CA PHE A 40 1.25 14.50 -20.31
C PHE A 40 0.50 14.01 -21.56
N LYS A 41 1.21 13.57 -22.59
CA LYS A 41 0.66 13.02 -23.85
C LYS A 41 -0.45 13.88 -24.48
N MET A 42 -0.44 15.19 -24.26
CA MET A 42 -1.42 16.14 -24.80
C MET A 42 -1.54 16.09 -26.34
N HIS A 43 -0.46 15.68 -27.02
CA HIS A 43 -0.40 15.50 -28.47
C HIS A 43 -0.99 14.17 -28.98
N SER A 44 -1.32 13.24 -28.10
CA SER A 44 -1.69 11.87 -28.52
C SER A 44 -3.15 11.72 -28.96
N GLY A 45 -4.01 12.68 -28.60
CA GLY A 45 -5.47 12.61 -28.81
C GLY A 45 -6.17 11.50 -28.04
N LYS A 46 -5.45 10.73 -27.19
CA LYS A 46 -6.01 9.64 -26.38
C LYS A 46 -6.16 10.10 -24.93
N PRO A 47 -7.28 9.77 -24.25
CA PRO A 47 -7.47 10.06 -22.84
C PRO A 47 -6.32 9.51 -21.97
N VAL A 48 -5.94 10.27 -20.96
CA VAL A 48 -4.91 9.89 -19.99
C VAL A 48 -5.39 10.07 -18.57
N ILE A 49 -4.85 9.29 -17.65
CA ILE A 49 -4.98 9.50 -16.21
C ILE A 49 -3.69 10.13 -15.71
N VAL A 50 -3.78 11.33 -15.14
CA VAL A 50 -2.65 12.05 -14.57
C VAL A 50 -2.75 11.99 -13.05
N MET A 51 -1.79 11.36 -12.41
CA MET A 51 -1.62 11.35 -10.96
C MET A 51 -0.54 12.36 -10.57
N LEU A 52 -0.89 13.27 -9.66
CA LEU A 52 0.01 14.26 -9.09
C LEU A 52 0.33 13.87 -7.64
N ASP A 53 1.50 13.28 -7.42
CA ASP A 53 1.87 12.80 -6.10
C ASP A 53 2.38 13.95 -5.22
N GLU A 54 1.96 13.96 -3.95
CA GLU A 54 2.38 14.91 -2.91
C GLU A 54 2.22 16.41 -3.29
N ILE A 55 1.08 16.78 -3.88
CA ILE A 55 0.82 18.17 -4.33
C ILE A 55 0.98 19.21 -3.20
N GLY A 56 0.74 18.82 -1.94
CA GLY A 56 0.92 19.68 -0.76
C GLY A 56 2.35 20.16 -0.58
N LYS A 57 3.36 19.41 -1.01
CA LYS A 57 4.78 19.74 -0.91
C LYS A 57 5.29 20.64 -2.04
N ALA A 58 4.49 20.86 -3.07
CA ALA A 58 4.91 21.70 -4.19
C ALA A 58 5.02 23.17 -3.79
N MET A 59 5.98 23.89 -4.37
CA MET A 59 6.07 25.35 -4.20
C MET A 59 4.79 26.03 -4.69
N LYS A 60 4.42 27.18 -4.11
CA LYS A 60 3.18 27.91 -4.41
C LYS A 60 2.96 28.13 -5.92
N ALA A 61 3.98 28.55 -6.65
CA ALA A 61 3.90 28.77 -8.10
C ALA A 61 3.58 27.49 -8.88
N VAL A 62 4.10 26.36 -8.42
CA VAL A 62 3.84 25.03 -9.02
C VAL A 62 2.43 24.56 -8.66
N LYS A 63 1.98 24.75 -7.39
CA LYS A 63 0.62 24.42 -6.97
C LYS A 63 -0.43 25.09 -7.86
N ASN A 64 -0.25 26.35 -8.21
CA ASN A 64 -1.19 27.06 -9.09
C ASN A 64 -1.30 26.41 -10.49
N VAL A 65 -0.18 25.97 -11.06
CA VAL A 65 -0.17 25.24 -12.35
C VAL A 65 -0.87 23.88 -12.21
N LEU A 66 -0.59 23.16 -11.13
CA LEU A 66 -1.21 21.85 -10.84
C LEU A 66 -2.73 21.99 -10.64
N LEU A 67 -3.17 23.04 -9.94
CA LEU A 67 -4.60 23.34 -9.77
C LEU A 67 -5.28 23.64 -11.11
N THR A 68 -4.63 24.43 -11.98
CA THR A 68 -5.15 24.67 -13.34
C THR A 68 -5.27 23.36 -14.13
N LEU A 69 -4.26 22.47 -14.02
CA LEU A 69 -4.31 21.16 -14.65
C LEU A 69 -5.45 20.29 -14.09
N MET A 70 -5.67 20.30 -12.78
CA MET A 70 -6.74 19.52 -12.14
C MET A 70 -8.14 20.04 -12.49
N LEU A 71 -8.31 21.37 -12.57
CA LEU A 71 -9.61 22.02 -12.73
C LEU A 71 -10.00 22.26 -14.19
N GLU A 72 -9.03 22.62 -15.02
CA GLU A 72 -9.25 23.04 -16.38
C GLU A 72 -8.65 22.07 -17.41
N HIS A 73 -7.99 21.00 -16.93
CA HIS A 73 -7.31 20.01 -17.77
C HIS A 73 -6.31 20.62 -18.75
N ARG A 74 -5.65 21.73 -18.38
CA ARG A 74 -4.70 22.43 -19.25
C ARG A 74 -3.41 22.85 -18.53
N ILE A 75 -2.36 22.99 -19.32
CA ILE A 75 -1.08 23.60 -18.94
C ILE A 75 -0.75 24.67 -19.98
N GLY A 76 -0.73 25.94 -19.57
CA GLY A 76 -0.64 27.06 -20.52
C GLY A 76 -1.79 27.00 -21.52
N ASP A 77 -1.47 26.96 -22.82
CA ASP A 77 -2.46 26.90 -23.90
C ASP A 77 -2.81 25.47 -24.35
N ASN A 78 -2.24 24.45 -23.70
CA ASN A 78 -2.39 23.07 -24.11
C ASN A 78 -3.36 22.32 -23.19
N TYR A 79 -4.35 21.66 -23.77
CA TYR A 79 -5.37 20.88 -23.08
C TYR A 79 -5.03 19.40 -23.10
N LEU A 80 -5.40 18.70 -22.03
CA LEU A 80 -5.42 17.23 -22.03
C LEU A 80 -6.47 16.73 -23.02
N PRO A 81 -6.27 15.56 -23.64
CA PRO A 81 -7.27 14.92 -24.47
C PRO A 81 -8.61 14.76 -23.72
N GLU A 82 -9.73 14.88 -24.45
CA GLU A 82 -11.06 14.68 -23.91
C GLU A 82 -11.19 13.31 -23.23
N GLY A 83 -11.91 13.23 -22.09
CA GLY A 83 -12.02 12.02 -21.28
C GLY A 83 -10.83 11.75 -20.36
N SER A 84 -9.82 12.65 -20.31
CA SER A 84 -8.71 12.54 -19.35
C SER A 84 -9.16 12.88 -17.94
N TYR A 85 -8.53 12.23 -16.94
CA TYR A 85 -8.73 12.49 -15.51
C TYR A 85 -7.45 12.95 -14.85
N VAL A 86 -7.59 13.89 -13.89
CA VAL A 86 -6.48 14.37 -13.08
C VAL A 86 -6.86 14.24 -11.62
N PHE A 87 -6.01 13.59 -10.83
CA PHE A 87 -6.16 13.54 -9.39
C PHE A 87 -4.80 13.75 -8.71
N GLY A 88 -4.83 14.17 -7.46
CA GLY A 88 -3.62 14.38 -6.68
C GLY A 88 -3.69 13.70 -5.33
N THR A 89 -2.51 13.40 -4.77
CA THR A 89 -2.36 12.95 -3.40
C THR A 89 -1.71 14.05 -2.56
N SER A 90 -2.01 14.08 -1.28
CA SER A 90 -1.37 14.97 -0.31
C SER A 90 -1.43 14.34 1.07
N ASN A 91 -0.46 14.66 1.92
CA ASN A 91 -0.53 14.32 3.33
C ASN A 91 -1.49 15.27 4.05
N LEU A 92 -2.06 14.83 5.16
CA LEU A 92 -2.86 15.70 6.04
C LEU A 92 -1.93 16.68 6.76
N LEU A 93 -2.45 17.85 7.11
CA LEU A 93 -1.72 18.82 7.96
C LEU A 93 -1.31 18.23 9.30
N SER A 94 -2.16 17.38 9.87
CA SER A 94 -1.88 16.64 11.10
C SER A 94 -0.63 15.78 11.02
N ASP A 95 -0.19 15.40 9.82
CA ASP A 95 1.04 14.63 9.62
C ASP A 95 2.31 15.48 9.75
N GLY A 96 2.17 16.79 10.01
CA GLY A 96 3.30 17.73 10.15
C GLY A 96 4.07 17.97 8.83
N VAL A 97 3.54 17.50 7.72
CA VAL A 97 4.22 17.51 6.41
C VAL A 97 3.27 18.07 5.35
N GLY A 98 3.43 19.31 5.00
CA GLY A 98 2.78 19.92 3.84
C GLY A 98 1.94 21.15 4.15
N ASP A 99 1.89 22.06 3.18
CA ASP A 99 0.96 23.19 3.17
C ASP A 99 -0.39 22.74 2.63
N MET A 100 -1.44 23.16 3.29
CA MET A 100 -2.80 22.98 2.78
C MET A 100 -2.95 23.66 1.41
N LEU A 101 -3.80 23.07 0.58
CA LEU A 101 -4.37 23.79 -0.55
C LEU A 101 -5.14 25.00 -0.01
N GLU A 102 -4.94 26.17 -0.61
CA GLU A 102 -5.63 27.40 -0.19
C GLU A 102 -7.17 27.20 -0.27
N ALA A 103 -7.92 27.89 0.57
CA ALA A 103 -9.37 27.69 0.71
C ALA A 103 -10.15 27.81 -0.61
N HIS A 104 -9.70 28.69 -1.51
CA HIS A 104 -10.32 28.85 -2.83
C HIS A 104 -10.11 27.62 -3.75
N ALA A 105 -9.03 26.88 -3.57
CA ALA A 105 -8.74 25.67 -4.32
C ALA A 105 -9.58 24.48 -3.79
N ARG A 106 -9.75 24.38 -2.47
CA ARG A 106 -10.54 23.32 -1.84
C ARG A 106 -12.00 23.30 -2.31
N ASN A 107 -12.59 24.48 -2.50
CA ASN A 107 -13.98 24.58 -2.97
C ASN A 107 -14.20 24.09 -4.41
N ARG A 108 -13.12 23.79 -5.14
CA ARG A 108 -13.17 23.39 -6.55
C ARG A 108 -12.76 21.96 -6.81
N ILE A 109 -12.34 21.24 -5.78
CA ILE A 109 -11.91 19.85 -5.85
C ILE A 109 -12.76 18.98 -4.92
N CYS A 110 -12.83 17.69 -5.20
CA CYS A 110 -13.37 16.70 -4.28
C CYS A 110 -12.21 16.16 -3.45
N GLU A 111 -12.22 16.42 -2.13
CA GLU A 111 -11.24 15.91 -1.19
C GLU A 111 -11.75 14.62 -0.55
N VAL A 112 -11.01 13.53 -0.71
CA VAL A 112 -11.31 12.23 -0.11
C VAL A 112 -10.22 11.89 0.89
N VAL A 113 -10.59 11.78 2.16
CA VAL A 113 -9.66 11.37 3.22
C VAL A 113 -9.55 9.84 3.20
N VAL A 114 -8.34 9.35 2.92
CA VAL A 114 -8.02 7.92 2.95
C VAL A 114 -7.41 7.58 4.30
N ARG A 115 -8.10 6.76 5.09
CA ARG A 115 -7.58 6.30 6.37
C ARG A 115 -6.50 5.22 6.20
N LYS A 116 -5.65 5.09 7.18
CA LYS A 116 -4.74 3.94 7.31
C LYS A 116 -5.58 2.64 7.45
N PRO A 117 -5.21 1.54 6.79
CA PRO A 117 -5.87 0.25 7.04
C PRO A 117 -5.64 -0.20 8.48
N ASP A 118 -6.62 -0.88 9.06
CA ASP A 118 -6.44 -1.59 10.31
C ASP A 118 -5.65 -2.89 10.13
N SER A 119 -5.41 -3.62 11.23
CA SER A 119 -4.63 -4.85 11.20
C SER A 119 -5.28 -5.94 10.36
N ASP A 120 -6.59 -6.11 10.43
CA ASP A 120 -7.28 -7.18 9.72
C ASP A 120 -7.37 -6.90 8.22
N GLU A 121 -7.60 -5.65 7.82
CA GLU A 121 -7.55 -5.20 6.42
C GLU A 121 -6.14 -5.37 5.82
N TRP A 122 -5.11 -5.03 6.60
CA TRP A 122 -3.73 -5.22 6.15
C TRP A 122 -3.39 -6.70 6.01
N ILE A 123 -3.81 -7.55 6.96
CA ILE A 123 -3.62 -9.00 6.89
C ILE A 123 -4.31 -9.58 5.65
N GLU A 124 -5.54 -9.15 5.35
CA GLU A 124 -6.23 -9.60 4.14
C GLU A 124 -5.47 -9.26 2.85
N TRP A 125 -4.90 -8.07 2.77
CA TRP A 125 -4.01 -7.69 1.68
C TRP A 125 -2.73 -8.54 1.67
N ALA A 126 -2.12 -8.74 2.84
CA ALA A 126 -0.87 -9.49 3.00
C ALA A 126 -0.99 -10.96 2.55
N LEU A 127 -2.12 -11.61 2.82
CA LEU A 127 -2.43 -12.98 2.40
C LEU A 127 -2.49 -13.16 0.87
N LYS A 128 -2.67 -12.07 0.12
CA LYS A 128 -2.72 -12.05 -1.35
C LYS A 128 -1.40 -11.60 -1.99
N ASN A 129 -0.47 -11.04 -1.20
CA ASN A 129 0.71 -10.33 -1.70
C ASN A 129 2.06 -10.90 -1.23
N ASP A 130 2.15 -12.19 -1.03
CA ASP A 130 3.41 -12.90 -0.71
C ASP A 130 4.18 -12.29 0.49
N ILE A 131 3.47 -11.88 1.53
CA ILE A 131 4.07 -11.41 2.78
C ILE A 131 4.53 -12.60 3.64
N ALA A 132 5.69 -12.46 4.29
CA ALA A 132 6.23 -13.49 5.17
C ALA A 132 5.25 -13.84 6.31
N PRO A 133 4.96 -15.13 6.53
CA PRO A 133 3.98 -15.57 7.52
C PRO A 133 4.23 -15.06 8.93
N GLU A 134 5.49 -14.97 9.34
CA GLU A 134 5.90 -14.45 10.65
C GLU A 134 5.58 -12.96 10.82
N VAL A 135 5.62 -12.17 9.75
CA VAL A 135 5.22 -10.75 9.77
C VAL A 135 3.70 -10.64 9.89
N ILE A 136 2.95 -11.48 9.18
CA ILE A 136 1.48 -11.53 9.30
C ILE A 136 1.08 -11.94 10.71
N ALA A 137 1.72 -12.97 11.26
CA ALA A 137 1.48 -13.43 12.62
C ALA A 137 1.82 -12.35 13.65
N TRP A 138 2.90 -11.60 13.44
CA TRP A 138 3.27 -10.49 14.30
C TRP A 138 2.19 -9.40 14.31
N VAL A 139 1.70 -8.98 13.14
CA VAL A 139 0.61 -7.99 13.04
C VAL A 139 -0.67 -8.50 13.72
N LYS A 140 -0.98 -9.80 13.60
CA LYS A 140 -2.15 -10.41 14.26
C LYS A 140 -2.03 -10.36 15.78
N GLN A 141 -0.83 -10.53 16.33
CA GLN A 141 -0.56 -10.47 17.77
C GLN A 141 -0.43 -9.03 18.30
N PHE A 142 0.01 -8.08 17.44
CA PHE A 142 0.21 -6.68 17.80
C PHE A 142 -0.68 -5.74 16.94
N PRO A 143 -2.02 -5.88 17.00
CA PRO A 143 -2.91 -5.08 16.17
C PRO A 143 -2.77 -3.56 16.44
N HIS A 144 -2.36 -3.18 17.65
CA HIS A 144 -2.10 -1.79 18.01
C HIS A 144 -0.93 -1.14 17.25
N ALA A 145 -0.03 -1.94 16.65
CA ALA A 145 1.01 -1.43 15.76
C ALA A 145 0.44 -0.82 14.46
N MET A 146 -0.81 -1.12 14.13
CA MET A 146 -1.51 -0.56 12.97
C MET A 146 -2.43 0.62 13.33
N MET A 147 -2.53 0.99 14.60
CA MET A 147 -3.35 2.13 15.06
C MET A 147 -2.81 3.48 14.54
N SER A 148 -3.63 4.53 14.65
CA SER A 148 -3.30 5.88 14.24
C SER A 148 -2.93 6.75 15.44
N TYR A 149 -1.99 7.67 15.26
CA TYR A 149 -1.68 8.70 16.25
C TYR A 149 -2.84 9.70 16.47
N THR A 150 -3.81 9.73 15.56
CA THR A 150 -5.02 10.56 15.71
C THR A 150 -5.95 10.06 16.82
N ASP A 151 -5.73 8.82 17.30
CA ASP A 151 -6.38 8.29 18.49
C ASP A 151 -5.57 8.70 19.73
N PRO A 152 -6.14 9.53 20.64
CA PRO A 152 -5.43 9.99 21.85
C PRO A 152 -4.94 8.84 22.75
N SER A 153 -5.61 7.68 22.74
CA SER A 153 -5.20 6.50 23.51
C SER A 153 -3.85 5.93 23.05
N GLN A 154 -3.40 6.30 21.87
CA GLN A 154 -2.16 5.81 21.25
C GLN A 154 -0.95 6.75 21.45
N ALA A 155 -1.06 7.79 22.29
CA ALA A 155 -0.01 8.79 22.49
C ALA A 155 1.34 8.19 22.88
N ASP A 156 1.36 7.10 23.65
CA ASP A 156 2.57 6.40 24.09
C ASP A 156 2.88 5.12 23.31
N ASN A 157 2.15 4.84 22.24
CA ASN A 157 2.41 3.68 21.40
C ASN A 157 3.78 3.79 20.72
N PRO A 158 4.74 2.89 21.00
CA PRO A 158 6.11 2.99 20.47
C PRO A 158 6.24 2.57 19.02
N TYR A 159 5.21 1.93 18.44
CA TYR A 159 5.28 1.37 17.09
C TYR A 159 4.88 2.38 16.02
N ILE A 160 4.06 3.37 16.36
CA ILE A 160 3.45 4.26 15.37
C ILE A 160 4.12 5.63 15.33
N PHE A 161 3.95 6.32 14.20
CA PHE A 161 4.35 7.72 14.07
C PHE A 161 3.53 8.59 15.02
N ASN A 162 4.22 9.53 15.70
CA ASN A 162 3.59 10.55 16.51
C ASN A 162 4.22 11.91 16.19
N PRO A 163 3.51 12.84 15.53
CA PRO A 163 4.05 14.11 15.08
C PRO A 163 4.47 15.04 16.25
N THR A 164 4.03 14.75 17.48
CA THR A 164 4.39 15.54 18.67
C THR A 164 5.72 15.12 19.28
N LYS A 165 6.26 13.95 18.88
CA LYS A 165 7.54 13.41 19.38
C LYS A 165 8.68 13.78 18.43
N ALA A 166 9.58 14.65 18.88
CA ALA A 166 10.78 15.01 18.11
C ALA A 166 11.78 13.84 18.00
N GLY A 167 12.48 13.74 16.86
CA GLY A 167 13.56 12.78 16.68
C GLY A 167 13.10 11.31 16.51
N GLN A 168 11.85 11.07 16.21
CA GLN A 168 11.33 9.73 15.98
C GLN A 168 12.00 9.10 14.76
N GLY A 169 12.50 7.87 14.91
CA GLY A 169 13.10 7.08 13.84
C GLY A 169 12.06 6.37 12.96
N ALA A 170 12.43 5.20 12.45
CA ALA A 170 11.52 4.35 11.69
C ALA A 170 10.35 3.88 12.57
N VAL A 171 9.19 3.69 11.94
CA VAL A 171 7.93 3.30 12.60
C VAL A 171 7.19 2.26 11.76
N VAL A 172 6.22 1.61 12.38
CA VAL A 172 5.36 0.64 11.71
C VAL A 172 4.35 1.35 10.81
N THR A 173 4.37 0.99 9.54
CA THR A 173 3.41 1.40 8.52
C THR A 173 3.10 0.21 7.61
N PRO A 174 2.00 0.21 6.85
CA PRO A 174 1.76 -0.82 5.84
C PRO A 174 2.95 -1.08 4.92
N ARG A 175 3.59 -0.02 4.44
CA ARG A 175 4.77 -0.06 3.56
C ARG A 175 6.02 -0.58 4.27
N SER A 176 6.26 -0.19 5.53
CA SER A 176 7.42 -0.67 6.27
C SER A 176 7.29 -2.14 6.66
N LEU A 177 6.08 -2.64 6.90
CA LEU A 177 5.82 -4.07 7.12
C LEU A 177 6.09 -4.92 5.87
N GLU A 178 5.75 -4.43 4.68
CA GLU A 178 6.11 -5.09 3.43
C GLU A 178 7.63 -5.19 3.27
N LYS A 179 8.36 -4.11 3.56
CA LYS A 179 9.83 -4.13 3.58
C LYS A 179 10.39 -5.09 4.64
N ALA A 180 9.80 -5.11 5.84
CA ALA A 180 10.17 -6.05 6.88
C ALA A 180 9.97 -7.51 6.44
N SER A 181 8.93 -7.79 5.67
CA SER A 181 8.71 -9.12 5.06
C SER A 181 9.85 -9.52 4.12
N HIS A 182 10.35 -8.61 3.28
CA HIS A 182 11.51 -8.89 2.43
C HIS A 182 12.77 -9.20 3.25
N ILE A 183 12.99 -8.49 4.36
CA ILE A 183 14.10 -8.75 5.28
C ILE A 183 13.92 -10.12 5.94
N ALA A 184 12.74 -10.42 6.46
CA ALA A 184 12.41 -11.70 7.10
C ALA A 184 12.69 -12.91 6.18
N LYS A 185 12.30 -12.83 4.91
CA LYS A 185 12.56 -13.87 3.91
C LYS A 185 14.05 -14.11 3.61
N GLN A 186 14.90 -13.15 3.92
CA GLN A 186 16.36 -13.24 3.70
C GLN A 186 17.15 -13.47 4.98
N ARG A 187 16.49 -13.67 6.13
CA ARG A 187 17.13 -13.69 7.45
C ARG A 187 18.21 -14.76 7.59
N GLU A 188 18.04 -15.95 7.01
CA GLU A 188 19.04 -17.01 7.04
C GLU A 188 20.34 -16.57 6.35
N ARG A 189 20.25 -15.83 5.26
CA ARG A 189 21.40 -15.29 4.53
C ARG A 189 22.04 -14.10 5.22
N LEU A 190 21.23 -13.25 5.87
CA LEU A 190 21.67 -12.03 6.53
C LEU A 190 22.31 -12.30 7.89
N GLY A 191 21.86 -13.33 8.59
CA GLY A 191 22.19 -13.58 9.99
C GLY A 191 21.49 -12.61 10.95
N ASP A 192 21.46 -12.96 12.23
CA ASP A 192 20.64 -12.26 13.23
C ASP A 192 21.00 -10.78 13.39
N THR A 193 22.28 -10.47 13.50
CA THR A 193 22.76 -9.09 13.75
C THR A 193 22.32 -8.13 12.64
N LEU A 194 22.53 -8.52 11.38
CA LEU A 194 22.14 -7.67 10.24
C LEU A 194 20.63 -7.60 10.09
N THR A 195 19.93 -8.71 10.29
CA THR A 195 18.47 -8.76 10.26
C THR A 195 17.85 -7.78 11.26
N ILE A 196 18.30 -7.80 12.53
CA ILE A 196 17.82 -6.87 13.56
C ILE A 196 18.12 -5.42 13.17
N SER A 197 19.32 -5.13 12.69
CA SER A 197 19.72 -3.78 12.29
C SER A 197 18.85 -3.24 11.15
N LEU A 198 18.59 -4.05 10.14
CA LEU A 198 17.74 -3.68 9.01
C LEU A 198 16.26 -3.50 9.43
N LEU A 199 15.74 -4.38 10.28
CA LEU A 199 14.40 -4.24 10.82
C LEU A 199 14.28 -2.99 11.68
N SER A 200 15.24 -2.70 12.56
CA SER A 200 15.22 -1.49 13.38
C SER A 200 15.19 -0.23 12.54
N GLY A 201 15.97 -0.18 11.46
CA GLY A 201 15.92 0.93 10.49
C GLY A 201 14.66 0.98 9.61
N THR A 202 13.81 -0.07 9.64
CA THR A 202 12.64 -0.18 8.78
C THR A 202 11.33 0.01 9.53
N ILE A 203 11.16 -0.65 10.69
CA ILE A 203 9.93 -0.68 11.49
C ILE A 203 10.12 -0.09 12.90
N GLY A 204 11.30 0.38 13.22
CA GLY A 204 11.67 0.92 14.53
C GLY A 204 12.18 -0.13 15.51
N GLU A 205 12.84 0.37 16.55
CA GLU A 205 13.56 -0.48 17.49
C GLU A 205 12.64 -1.40 18.30
N SER A 206 11.51 -0.87 18.79
CA SER A 206 10.54 -1.67 19.57
C SER A 206 9.96 -2.81 18.72
N ALA A 207 9.46 -2.51 17.53
CA ALA A 207 8.89 -3.51 16.65
C ALA A 207 9.92 -4.55 16.18
N SER A 208 11.17 -4.13 15.96
CA SER A 208 12.23 -5.06 15.54
C SER A 208 12.61 -6.07 16.62
N ARG A 209 12.63 -5.66 17.90
CA ARG A 209 12.89 -6.57 19.03
C ARG A 209 11.78 -7.61 19.16
N ASP A 210 10.50 -7.18 19.06
CA ASP A 210 9.38 -8.10 19.15
C ASP A 210 9.36 -9.06 17.97
N MET A 211 9.65 -8.57 16.75
CA MET A 211 9.71 -9.43 15.57
C MET A 211 10.85 -10.44 15.65
N GLN A 212 11.99 -10.08 16.26
CA GLN A 212 13.09 -11.01 16.52
C GLN A 212 12.67 -12.15 17.47
N ALA A 213 11.85 -11.84 18.48
CA ALA A 213 11.28 -12.88 19.35
C ALA A 213 10.41 -13.87 18.56
N PHE A 214 9.65 -13.40 17.58
CA PHE A 214 8.89 -14.26 16.67
C PHE A 214 9.79 -15.19 15.85
N PHE A 215 10.91 -14.70 15.32
CA PHE A 215 11.86 -15.55 14.58
C PHE A 215 12.43 -16.67 15.44
N THR A 216 12.74 -16.39 16.71
CA THR A 216 13.18 -17.42 17.65
C THR A 216 12.11 -18.52 17.87
N VAL A 217 10.83 -18.16 17.76
CA VAL A 217 9.73 -19.14 17.86
C VAL A 217 9.64 -19.94 16.55
N VAL A 218 9.76 -19.28 15.38
CA VAL A 218 9.76 -19.93 14.05
C VAL A 218 10.77 -21.06 13.99
N ASP A 219 11.98 -20.84 14.51
CA ASP A 219 13.09 -21.81 14.46
C ASP A 219 12.83 -23.08 15.31
N LYS A 220 11.82 -23.04 16.19
CA LYS A 220 11.41 -24.19 17.03
C LYS A 220 10.15 -24.91 16.50
N LEU A 221 9.55 -24.38 15.43
CA LEU A 221 8.34 -25.00 14.85
C LEU A 221 8.68 -26.31 14.15
N PRO A 222 7.72 -27.26 14.05
CA PRO A 222 7.89 -28.42 13.19
C PRO A 222 8.04 -27.95 11.74
N THR A 223 8.93 -28.60 10.99
CA THR A 223 9.08 -28.30 9.56
C THR A 223 7.84 -28.71 8.78
N TRP A 224 7.59 -28.02 7.67
CA TRP A 224 6.45 -28.34 6.80
C TRP A 224 6.48 -29.81 6.35
N GLU A 225 7.65 -30.30 6.00
CA GLU A 225 7.89 -31.67 5.54
C GLU A 225 7.53 -32.68 6.64
N ALA A 226 7.91 -32.40 7.90
CA ALA A 226 7.57 -33.24 9.04
C ALA A 226 6.05 -33.31 9.28
N VAL A 227 5.36 -32.16 9.15
CA VAL A 227 3.90 -32.10 9.26
C VAL A 227 3.24 -32.88 8.12
N MET A 228 3.71 -32.73 6.89
CA MET A 228 3.14 -33.38 5.70
C MET A 228 3.42 -34.89 5.66
N ALA A 229 4.53 -35.34 6.26
CA ALA A 229 4.86 -36.76 6.36
C ALA A 229 3.99 -37.51 7.37
N SER A 230 3.63 -36.87 8.48
CA SER A 230 2.90 -37.52 9.58
C SER A 230 1.89 -36.57 10.24
N PRO A 231 0.87 -36.08 9.54
CA PRO A 231 -0.02 -35.03 10.03
C PRO A 231 -0.80 -35.44 11.30
N ALA A 232 -1.12 -36.72 11.46
CA ALA A 232 -1.83 -37.23 12.64
C ALA A 232 -0.97 -37.27 13.91
N SER A 233 0.38 -37.32 13.78
CA SER A 233 1.30 -37.50 14.91
C SER A 233 2.41 -36.46 15.02
N ALA A 234 2.62 -35.62 14.02
CA ALA A 234 3.63 -34.59 14.06
C ALA A 234 3.50 -33.69 15.30
N LYS A 235 4.65 -33.22 15.80
CA LYS A 235 4.69 -32.41 17.03
C LYS A 235 3.79 -31.18 16.91
N MET A 236 2.97 -30.95 17.94
CA MET A 236 2.07 -29.81 18.04
C MET A 236 2.70 -28.75 18.96
N PRO A 237 2.84 -27.49 18.53
CA PRO A 237 3.26 -26.42 19.44
C PRO A 237 2.17 -26.14 20.48
N THR A 238 2.59 -25.80 21.70
CA THR A 238 1.70 -25.43 22.79
C THR A 238 1.53 -23.93 22.94
N ASP A 239 2.51 -23.18 22.47
CA ASP A 239 2.55 -21.72 22.55
C ASP A 239 1.62 -21.07 21.51
N THR A 240 0.92 -20.02 21.93
CA THR A 240 -0.05 -19.25 21.11
C THR A 240 0.60 -18.60 19.89
N VAL A 241 1.77 -17.99 20.09
CA VAL A 241 2.52 -17.33 19.00
C VAL A 241 2.96 -18.37 17.98
N ALA A 242 3.47 -19.52 18.46
CA ALA A 242 3.89 -20.65 17.64
C ALA A 242 2.74 -21.19 16.79
N LYS A 243 1.54 -21.37 17.36
CA LYS A 243 0.34 -21.80 16.63
C LYS A 243 -0.08 -20.78 15.57
N CYS A 244 -0.04 -19.47 15.92
CA CYS A 244 -0.38 -18.39 15.00
C CYS A 244 0.56 -18.38 13.78
N ILE A 245 1.87 -18.41 13.99
CA ILE A 245 2.86 -18.47 12.92
C ILE A 245 2.67 -19.71 12.04
N LEU A 246 2.44 -20.86 12.67
CA LEU A 246 2.25 -22.12 11.97
C LEU A 246 1.00 -22.09 11.05
N VAL A 247 -0.09 -21.47 11.50
CA VAL A 247 -1.30 -21.29 10.70
C VAL A 247 -1.02 -20.42 9.49
N PHE A 248 -0.37 -19.25 9.64
CA PHE A 248 -0.05 -18.39 8.50
C PHE A 248 1.00 -19.02 7.57
N SER A 249 1.97 -19.76 8.13
CA SER A 249 2.93 -20.54 7.34
C SER A 249 2.24 -21.62 6.49
N ALA A 250 1.22 -22.26 7.06
CA ALA A 250 0.43 -23.23 6.31
C ALA A 250 -0.40 -22.56 5.20
N ILE A 251 -1.03 -21.41 5.47
CA ILE A 251 -1.76 -20.67 4.42
C ILE A 251 -0.82 -20.32 3.25
N ALA A 252 0.41 -19.91 3.54
CA ALA A 252 1.39 -19.61 2.50
C ALA A 252 1.79 -20.85 1.67
N ARG A 253 1.83 -22.07 2.26
CA ARG A 253 2.39 -23.28 1.66
C ARG A 253 1.37 -24.26 1.11
N VAL A 254 0.14 -24.34 1.66
CA VAL A 254 -0.87 -25.29 1.19
C VAL A 254 -1.15 -25.16 -0.31
N ASP A 255 -1.33 -26.29 -0.94
CA ASP A 255 -1.78 -26.49 -2.30
C ASP A 255 -2.86 -27.58 -2.35
N LYS A 256 -3.26 -27.99 -3.56
CA LYS A 256 -4.31 -29.01 -3.76
C LYS A 256 -3.94 -30.38 -3.11
N ASP A 257 -2.66 -30.72 -3.11
CA ASP A 257 -2.17 -32.05 -2.68
C ASP A 257 -1.91 -32.10 -1.16
N THR A 258 -1.60 -30.96 -0.56
CA THR A 258 -1.22 -30.85 0.85
C THR A 258 -2.35 -30.37 1.77
N LEU A 259 -3.43 -29.77 1.24
CA LEU A 259 -4.51 -29.20 2.03
C LEU A 259 -5.19 -30.24 2.96
N SER A 260 -5.53 -31.42 2.45
CA SER A 260 -6.16 -32.48 3.28
C SER A 260 -5.24 -32.97 4.41
N LYS A 261 -3.93 -33.07 4.13
CA LYS A 261 -2.94 -33.41 5.16
C LYS A 261 -2.84 -32.30 6.22
N TRP A 262 -2.81 -31.04 5.78
CA TRP A 262 -2.82 -29.92 6.69
C TRP A 262 -4.09 -29.91 7.57
N LEU A 263 -5.27 -30.14 6.99
CA LEU A 263 -6.53 -30.19 7.73
C LEU A 263 -6.52 -31.31 8.79
N THR A 264 -5.92 -32.46 8.49
CA THR A 264 -5.73 -33.54 9.45
C THR A 264 -4.87 -33.09 10.64
N TYR A 265 -3.81 -32.34 10.39
CA TYR A 265 -2.98 -31.75 11.43
C TYR A 265 -3.72 -30.65 12.19
N ALA A 266 -4.36 -29.71 11.48
CA ALA A 266 -5.03 -28.56 12.04
C ALA A 266 -6.22 -28.94 12.97
N LYS A 267 -6.95 -30.00 12.66
CA LYS A 267 -8.05 -30.55 13.50
C LYS A 267 -7.59 -30.98 14.90
N ARG A 268 -6.30 -31.12 15.14
CA ARG A 268 -5.71 -31.40 16.47
C ARG A 268 -5.46 -30.12 17.30
N MET A 269 -5.58 -28.95 16.67
CA MET A 269 -5.50 -27.65 17.37
C MET A 269 -6.84 -27.28 17.96
N ASP A 270 -6.83 -26.33 18.91
CA ASP A 270 -8.04 -25.70 19.42
C ASP A 270 -8.83 -25.02 18.27
N MET A 271 -10.15 -24.90 18.46
CA MET A 271 -11.06 -24.39 17.42
C MET A 271 -10.69 -22.99 16.93
N GLU A 272 -10.12 -22.14 17.78
CA GLU A 272 -9.64 -20.80 17.42
C GLU A 272 -8.64 -20.84 16.26
N TRP A 273 -7.69 -21.76 16.28
CA TRP A 273 -6.65 -21.89 15.23
C TRP A 273 -7.19 -22.53 13.96
N GLN A 274 -8.12 -23.45 14.08
CA GLN A 274 -8.84 -24.00 12.93
C GLN A 274 -9.66 -22.92 12.25
N ALA A 275 -10.35 -22.08 13.01
CA ALA A 275 -11.13 -20.95 12.51
C ALA A 275 -10.22 -19.89 11.85
N LEU A 276 -9.09 -19.55 12.49
CA LEU A 276 -8.12 -18.63 11.94
C LEU A 276 -7.60 -19.11 10.58
N PHE A 277 -7.25 -20.40 10.46
CA PHE A 277 -6.86 -20.98 9.17
C PHE A 277 -7.97 -20.85 8.14
N ALA A 278 -9.17 -21.34 8.46
CA ALA A 278 -10.28 -21.40 7.53
C ALA A 278 -10.70 -20.00 7.03
N THR A 279 -10.89 -19.04 7.92
CA THR A 279 -11.29 -17.68 7.55
C THR A 279 -10.20 -16.94 6.78
N SER A 280 -8.92 -17.14 7.15
CA SER A 280 -7.80 -16.46 6.48
C SER A 280 -7.48 -17.08 5.12
N VAL A 281 -7.52 -18.41 4.97
CA VAL A 281 -7.26 -19.06 3.66
C VAL A 281 -8.33 -18.71 2.64
N MET A 282 -9.57 -18.49 3.09
CA MET A 282 -10.69 -18.02 2.24
C MET A 282 -10.50 -16.59 1.74
N LYS A 283 -9.74 -15.77 2.45
CA LYS A 283 -9.37 -14.40 2.03
C LYS A 283 -8.10 -14.34 1.18
N SER A 284 -7.37 -15.44 1.05
CA SER A 284 -6.14 -15.55 0.28
C SER A 284 -6.42 -15.83 -1.21
N ASN A 285 -5.36 -15.82 -2.02
CA ASN A 285 -5.41 -16.22 -3.43
C ASN A 285 -5.63 -17.75 -3.65
N LYS A 286 -5.77 -18.51 -2.56
CA LYS A 286 -5.96 -19.98 -2.56
C LYS A 286 -7.42 -20.41 -2.45
N GLN A 287 -8.34 -19.49 -2.25
CA GLN A 287 -9.78 -19.73 -2.08
C GLN A 287 -10.33 -20.72 -3.11
N SER A 288 -9.96 -20.57 -4.38
CA SER A 288 -10.55 -21.34 -5.50
C SER A 288 -10.38 -22.85 -5.34
N PHE A 289 -9.21 -23.34 -4.92
CA PHE A 289 -9.01 -24.76 -4.72
C PHE A 289 -9.43 -25.25 -3.32
N VAL A 290 -9.39 -24.37 -2.33
CA VAL A 290 -9.82 -24.69 -0.95
C VAL A 290 -11.31 -25.02 -0.93
N VAL A 291 -12.15 -24.24 -1.58
CA VAL A 291 -13.59 -24.50 -1.66
C VAL A 291 -13.95 -25.75 -2.47
N MET A 292 -13.02 -26.29 -3.26
CA MET A 292 -13.22 -27.54 -4.01
C MET A 292 -12.82 -28.78 -3.21
N ASN A 293 -12.04 -28.60 -2.13
CA ASN A 293 -11.57 -29.72 -1.30
C ASN A 293 -12.70 -30.30 -0.45
N SER A 294 -12.89 -31.62 -0.49
CA SER A 294 -13.96 -32.33 0.26
C SER A 294 -13.78 -32.19 1.75
N ASP A 295 -12.56 -32.40 2.29
CA ASP A 295 -12.28 -32.35 3.72
C ASP A 295 -12.50 -30.96 4.32
N PHE A 296 -12.24 -29.91 3.53
CA PHE A 296 -12.53 -28.53 3.90
C PHE A 296 -14.04 -28.26 3.91
N LYS A 297 -14.76 -28.74 2.90
CA LYS A 297 -16.23 -28.64 2.85
C LYS A 297 -16.89 -29.30 4.04
N ASP A 298 -16.49 -30.53 4.36
CA ASP A 298 -17.04 -31.27 5.48
C ASP A 298 -16.76 -30.57 6.81
N TRP A 299 -15.55 -30.02 6.97
CA TRP A 299 -15.21 -29.22 8.13
C TRP A 299 -16.04 -27.93 8.21
N ALA A 300 -16.20 -27.20 7.09
CA ALA A 300 -16.98 -25.98 7.02
C ALA A 300 -18.46 -26.21 7.31
N LEU A 301 -19.04 -27.29 6.82
CA LEU A 301 -20.42 -27.69 7.12
C LEU A 301 -20.64 -27.97 8.60
N GLN A 302 -19.67 -28.57 9.28
CA GLN A 302 -19.73 -28.83 10.73
C GLN A 302 -19.55 -27.55 11.55
N ASN A 303 -18.99 -26.48 10.97
CA ASN A 303 -18.62 -25.25 11.65
C ASN A 303 -19.24 -24.00 10.97
N GLN A 304 -20.48 -24.13 10.46
CA GLN A 304 -21.18 -23.06 9.69
C GLN A 304 -21.30 -21.72 10.45
N TRP A 305 -21.26 -21.76 11.75
CA TRP A 305 -21.34 -20.58 12.61
C TRP A 305 -20.10 -19.67 12.54
N LEU A 306 -19.03 -20.08 11.85
CA LEU A 306 -17.80 -19.30 11.63
C LEU A 306 -17.83 -18.40 10.40
N PHE A 307 -18.80 -18.60 9.48
CA PHE A 307 -18.87 -17.94 8.19
C PHE A 307 -20.05 -17.00 8.00
#